data_28a05627f07973027b89e71811fe5b92
#
_entry.id   28a05627f07973027b89e71811fe5b92
#
_cell.length_a   1.000
_cell.length_b   1.000
_cell.length_c   1.000
_cell.angle_alpha   90.00
_cell.angle_beta   90.00
_cell.angle_gamma   90.00
#
_symmetry.space_group_name_H-M   'P 1'
#
loop_
_entity.id
_entity.type
_entity.pdbx_description
1 polymer ?
#
loop_
_entity_poly.entity_id
_entity_poly.type
_entity_poly.pdbx_seq_one_letter_code
_entity_poly.pdbx_strand_id
1 'polypeptide(L)'
;MNDPSIPSQLYDMMAARWALPQALMGGTLAMRAAGTRYLPRHPAEHAAVYAERANRATLRNYFRRTVSKLVGRVFAEPLGLSEDMPEELRALLRNADLMGRGINVIARDWFEDALVSGLSHMLVDFPAENDSASLAEERASGARPYLVHVRADQLIAAQWDGHGGNKLLTQIRIREKGLLWHGFEEREEERIRVIEPDHWRLYRADEKGKWQEMASGENSLGRIPLVTLYTARKGFLQAEPPLEDLAFLNLEHYQIRSDQRNALNVASFPILAASGYNPEIDGPIEVGPNKVLTTSESEGRYYYVESSGAALAAGAKELET
;
A
#
# COMPACT_ATOMS: atom_id res chain seq x y z
N MET A 1 21.17 -24.19 5.33
CA MET A 1 21.26 -22.86 4.71
C MET A 1 20.18 -22.02 5.37
N ASN A 2 20.50 -20.85 5.87
CA ASN A 2 19.50 -19.99 6.50
C ASN A 2 18.66 -19.35 5.39
N ASP A 3 17.36 -19.21 5.63
CA ASP A 3 16.42 -18.60 4.71
C ASP A 3 16.66 -17.06 4.65
N PRO A 4 17.03 -16.49 3.50
CA PRO A 4 17.32 -15.06 3.40
C PRO A 4 16.04 -14.18 3.47
N SER A 5 14.86 -14.76 3.31
CA SER A 5 13.58 -14.03 3.32
C SER A 5 13.04 -13.77 4.73
N ILE A 6 13.62 -14.35 5.78
CA ILE A 6 13.17 -14.14 7.15
C ILE A 6 13.43 -12.70 7.56
N PRO A 7 12.37 -11.91 7.89
CA PRO A 7 12.54 -10.52 8.29
C PRO A 7 13.18 -10.40 9.69
N SER A 8 13.68 -9.22 9.99
CA SER A 8 14.13 -8.89 11.35
C SER A 8 12.94 -8.56 12.27
N GLN A 9 13.08 -8.74 13.58
CA GLN A 9 12.06 -8.36 14.55
C GLN A 9 11.72 -6.86 14.47
N LEU A 10 12.72 -6.01 14.19
CA LEU A 10 12.52 -4.58 14.01
C LEU A 10 11.62 -4.30 12.79
N TYR A 11 11.83 -5.01 11.70
CA TYR A 11 10.97 -4.92 10.52
C TYR A 11 9.53 -5.33 10.86
N ASP A 12 9.33 -6.47 11.53
CA ASP A 12 7.99 -6.97 11.86
C ASP A 12 7.20 -5.98 12.73
N MET A 13 7.86 -5.35 13.71
CA MET A 13 7.25 -4.32 14.54
C MET A 13 6.80 -3.10 13.73
N MET A 14 7.61 -2.65 12.77
CA MET A 14 7.26 -1.52 11.91
C MET A 14 6.23 -1.90 10.84
N ALA A 15 6.37 -3.06 10.23
CA ALA A 15 5.49 -3.54 9.15
C ALA A 15 4.03 -3.67 9.59
N ALA A 16 3.78 -4.04 10.84
CA ALA A 16 2.44 -4.08 11.42
C ALA A 16 1.73 -2.71 11.34
N ARG A 17 2.48 -1.61 11.48
CA ARG A 17 1.97 -0.23 11.44
C ARG A 17 1.83 0.32 10.00
N TRP A 18 2.56 -0.21 9.04
CA TRP A 18 2.52 0.23 7.64
C TRP A 18 1.31 -0.28 6.85
N ALA A 19 0.75 -1.42 7.28
CA ALA A 19 -0.26 -2.13 6.52
C ALA A 19 -1.51 -1.29 6.20
N LEU A 20 -2.02 -0.52 7.16
CA LEU A 20 -3.18 0.35 6.95
C LEU A 20 -2.83 1.59 6.10
N PRO A 21 -1.78 2.38 6.41
CA PRO A 21 -1.33 3.47 5.54
C PRO A 21 -1.12 3.06 4.09
N GLN A 22 -0.45 1.93 3.83
CA GLN A 22 -0.22 1.42 2.47
C GLN A 22 -1.52 1.03 1.76
N ALA A 23 -2.46 0.37 2.46
CA ALA A 23 -3.77 0.04 1.90
C ALA A 23 -4.57 1.30 1.53
N LEU A 24 -4.51 2.35 2.36
CA LEU A 24 -5.13 3.65 2.06
C LEU A 24 -4.47 4.32 0.86
N MET A 25 -3.13 4.28 0.73
CA MET A 25 -2.43 4.77 -0.46
C MET A 25 -2.85 4.01 -1.72
N GLY A 26 -3.12 2.70 -1.62
CA GLY A 26 -3.67 1.89 -2.71
C GLY A 26 -5.13 2.20 -3.08
N GLY A 27 -5.84 2.96 -2.25
CA GLY A 27 -7.19 3.45 -2.50
C GLY A 27 -8.29 2.40 -2.39
N THR A 28 -9.43 2.67 -3.05
CA THR A 28 -10.64 1.84 -2.94
C THR A 28 -10.39 0.37 -3.31
N LEU A 29 -9.59 0.11 -4.34
CA LEU A 29 -9.33 -1.27 -4.77
C LEU A 29 -8.54 -2.06 -3.73
N ALA A 30 -7.48 -1.45 -3.16
CA ALA A 30 -6.69 -2.08 -2.12
C ALA A 30 -7.51 -2.32 -0.84
N MET A 31 -8.36 -1.37 -0.45
CA MET A 31 -9.24 -1.51 0.71
C MET A 31 -10.29 -2.63 0.51
N ARG A 32 -10.85 -2.75 -0.69
CA ARG A 32 -11.75 -3.87 -1.04
C ARG A 32 -11.03 -5.22 -1.03
N ALA A 33 -9.84 -5.28 -1.61
CA ALA A 33 -9.01 -6.49 -1.63
C ALA A 33 -8.63 -6.97 -0.24
N ALA A 34 -8.44 -6.05 0.72
CA ALA A 34 -8.18 -6.37 2.12
C ALA A 34 -9.40 -6.97 2.86
N GLY A 35 -10.61 -6.84 2.30
CA GLY A 35 -11.83 -7.48 2.76
C GLY A 35 -12.14 -7.23 4.24
N THR A 36 -12.36 -8.32 4.99
CA THR A 36 -12.74 -8.27 6.41
C THR A 36 -11.70 -7.63 7.32
N ARG A 37 -10.46 -7.49 6.87
CA ARG A 37 -9.40 -6.82 7.64
C ARG A 37 -9.75 -5.35 7.93
N TYR A 38 -10.30 -4.64 6.94
CA TYR A 38 -10.63 -3.22 7.05
C TYR A 38 -12.12 -2.92 6.93
N LEU A 39 -12.94 -3.88 6.51
CA LEU A 39 -14.38 -3.80 6.50
C LEU A 39 -14.97 -5.05 7.16
N PRO A 40 -15.03 -5.09 8.51
CA PRO A 40 -15.49 -6.28 9.22
C PRO A 40 -16.95 -6.62 8.83
N ARG A 41 -17.24 -7.92 8.78
CA ARG A 41 -18.60 -8.42 8.62
C ARG A 41 -19.29 -8.41 9.98
N HIS A 42 -20.51 -7.86 10.04
CA HIS A 42 -21.32 -7.95 11.23
C HIS A 42 -21.72 -9.44 11.50
N PRO A 43 -21.70 -9.92 12.75
CA PRO A 43 -22.02 -11.32 13.07
C PRO A 43 -23.36 -11.81 12.51
N ALA A 44 -24.38 -10.96 12.50
CA ALA A 44 -25.72 -11.25 11.96
C ALA A 44 -25.85 -11.00 10.44
N GLU A 45 -24.82 -10.48 9.77
CA GLU A 45 -24.86 -10.18 8.34
C GLU A 45 -24.65 -11.46 7.52
N HIS A 46 -25.55 -11.73 6.58
CA HIS A 46 -25.40 -12.88 5.69
C HIS A 46 -24.21 -12.67 4.73
N ALA A 47 -23.48 -13.74 4.40
CA ALA A 47 -22.25 -13.66 3.58
C ALA A 47 -22.47 -12.98 2.22
N ALA A 48 -23.60 -13.26 1.55
CA ALA A 48 -23.95 -12.64 0.27
C ALA A 48 -24.18 -11.12 0.38
N VAL A 49 -24.84 -10.69 1.46
CA VAL A 49 -25.09 -9.26 1.75
C VAL A 49 -23.78 -8.54 2.04
N TYR A 50 -22.89 -9.17 2.82
CA TYR A 50 -21.54 -8.64 3.07
C TYR A 50 -20.76 -8.47 1.76
N ALA A 51 -20.76 -9.48 0.89
CA ALA A 51 -20.04 -9.42 -0.39
C ALA A 51 -20.53 -8.25 -1.26
N GLU A 52 -21.84 -8.04 -1.31
CA GLU A 52 -22.46 -6.92 -2.04
C GLU A 52 -22.07 -5.57 -1.41
N ARG A 53 -22.14 -5.44 -0.07
CA ARG A 53 -21.72 -4.26 0.68
C ARG A 53 -20.24 -3.94 0.45
N ALA A 54 -19.36 -4.93 0.55
CA ALA A 54 -17.92 -4.78 0.32
C ALA A 54 -17.60 -4.32 -1.12
N ASN A 55 -18.30 -4.87 -2.12
CA ASN A 55 -18.14 -4.47 -3.52
C ASN A 55 -18.64 -3.05 -3.82
N ARG A 56 -19.59 -2.54 -3.06
CA ARG A 56 -20.08 -1.15 -3.19
C ARG A 56 -19.31 -0.15 -2.34
N ALA A 57 -18.56 -0.61 -1.33
CA ALA A 57 -17.82 0.26 -0.44
C ALA A 57 -16.80 1.11 -1.22
N THR A 58 -16.79 2.41 -0.99
CA THR A 58 -15.91 3.36 -1.66
C THR A 58 -15.19 4.21 -0.64
N LEU A 59 -13.87 4.26 -0.73
CA LEU A 59 -13.03 5.07 0.13
C LEU A 59 -13.08 6.55 -0.30
N ARG A 60 -13.45 7.45 0.62
CA ARG A 60 -13.03 8.86 0.53
C ARG A 60 -11.64 8.95 1.10
N ASN A 61 -10.64 9.06 0.23
CA ASN A 61 -9.24 8.94 0.63
C ASN A 61 -8.67 10.27 1.13
N TYR A 62 -8.98 10.62 2.36
CA TYR A 62 -8.42 11.80 3.02
C TYR A 62 -6.93 11.62 3.34
N PHE A 63 -6.53 10.40 3.71
CA PHE A 63 -5.14 10.06 3.99
C PHE A 63 -4.24 10.36 2.79
N ARG A 64 -4.50 9.74 1.64
CA ARG A 64 -3.74 9.94 0.41
C ARG A 64 -3.75 11.41 -0.04
N ARG A 65 -4.90 12.09 0.09
CA ARG A 65 -5.01 13.51 -0.24
C ARG A 65 -4.11 14.37 0.63
N THR A 66 -4.02 14.06 1.93
CA THR A 66 -3.15 14.77 2.88
C THR A 66 -1.69 14.51 2.56
N VAL A 67 -1.28 13.24 2.35
CA VAL A 67 0.07 12.87 1.92
C VAL A 67 0.46 13.65 0.65
N SER A 68 -0.37 13.59 -0.40
CA SER A 68 -0.08 14.27 -1.67
C SER A 68 0.03 15.80 -1.52
N LYS A 69 -0.77 16.41 -0.64
CA LYS A 69 -0.66 17.85 -0.35
C LYS A 69 0.64 18.20 0.38
N LEU A 70 1.05 17.41 1.36
CA LEU A 70 2.29 17.64 2.10
C LEU A 70 3.49 17.48 1.19
N VAL A 71 3.53 16.41 0.39
CA VAL A 71 4.57 16.18 -0.62
C VAL A 71 4.61 17.33 -1.63
N GLY A 72 3.45 17.76 -2.14
CA GLY A 72 3.36 18.86 -3.08
C GLY A 72 3.82 20.21 -2.50
N ARG A 73 3.73 20.42 -1.18
CA ARG A 73 4.26 21.62 -0.52
C ARG A 73 5.78 21.58 -0.39
N VAL A 74 6.35 20.42 -0.06
CA VAL A 74 7.81 20.25 0.06
C VAL A 74 8.49 20.40 -1.30
N PHE A 75 7.87 19.86 -2.35
CA PHE A 75 8.39 19.88 -3.72
C PHE A 75 7.63 20.90 -4.59
N ALA A 76 7.21 22.03 -4.02
CA ALA A 76 6.64 23.15 -4.76
C ALA A 76 7.65 23.77 -5.72
N GLU A 77 8.91 23.76 -5.31
CA GLU A 77 10.06 24.17 -6.11
C GLU A 77 11.00 22.97 -6.32
N PRO A 78 11.73 22.91 -7.43
CA PRO A 78 12.75 21.89 -7.65
C PRO A 78 13.85 21.93 -6.57
N LEU A 79 14.48 20.79 -6.33
CA LEU A 79 15.65 20.73 -5.46
C LEU A 79 16.77 21.65 -6.00
N GLY A 80 17.22 22.57 -5.16
CA GLY A 80 18.37 23.42 -5.49
C GLY A 80 19.64 22.58 -5.52
N LEU A 81 20.35 22.62 -6.66
CA LEU A 81 21.67 22.03 -6.78
C LEU A 81 22.72 23.14 -6.61
N SER A 82 23.79 22.85 -5.85
CA SER A 82 24.89 23.78 -5.67
C SER A 82 25.48 24.21 -7.00
N GLU A 83 25.85 25.49 -7.14
CA GLU A 83 26.54 26.01 -8.34
C GLU A 83 27.89 25.33 -8.53
N ASP A 84 28.56 24.95 -7.45
CA ASP A 84 29.88 24.29 -7.47
C ASP A 84 29.81 22.78 -7.76
N MET A 85 28.60 22.25 -8.03
CA MET A 85 28.45 20.81 -8.32
C MET A 85 29.14 20.48 -9.66
N PRO A 86 30.01 19.44 -9.69
CA PRO A 86 30.63 18.98 -10.94
C PRO A 86 29.56 18.62 -11.99
N GLU A 87 29.82 18.96 -13.25
CA GLU A 87 28.87 18.72 -14.35
C GLU A 87 28.60 17.24 -14.57
N GLU A 88 29.56 16.36 -14.29
CA GLU A 88 29.39 14.90 -14.34
C GLU A 88 28.31 14.44 -13.36
N LEU A 89 28.31 14.98 -12.14
CA LEU A 89 27.31 14.68 -11.13
C LEU A 89 25.94 15.29 -11.50
N ARG A 90 25.91 16.51 -12.06
CA ARG A 90 24.68 17.10 -12.58
C ARG A 90 24.06 16.24 -13.69
N ALA A 91 24.87 15.74 -14.61
CA ALA A 91 24.41 14.86 -15.68
C ALA A 91 23.83 13.56 -15.14
N LEU A 92 24.46 12.98 -14.11
CA LEU A 92 23.94 11.81 -13.40
C LEU A 92 22.56 12.08 -12.81
N LEU A 93 22.36 13.22 -12.15
CA LEU A 93 21.10 13.57 -11.46
C LEU A 93 19.94 13.86 -12.43
N ARG A 94 20.20 14.13 -13.72
CA ARG A 94 19.15 14.29 -14.74
C ARG A 94 18.44 12.98 -15.09
N ASN A 95 19.14 11.85 -14.97
CA ASN A 95 18.60 10.50 -15.14
C ASN A 95 19.20 9.63 -14.03
N ALA A 96 18.73 9.83 -12.80
CA ALA A 96 19.41 9.33 -11.63
C ALA A 96 19.19 7.82 -11.39
N ASP A 97 18.16 7.21 -12.00
CA ASP A 97 17.82 5.78 -11.87
C ASP A 97 18.11 4.93 -13.12
N LEU A 98 18.77 5.50 -14.12
CA LEU A 98 18.97 4.88 -15.47
C LEU A 98 17.67 4.61 -16.26
N MET A 99 16.50 4.99 -15.72
CA MET A 99 15.19 4.80 -16.34
C MET A 99 14.59 6.13 -16.86
N GLY A 100 15.37 7.21 -16.89
CA GLY A 100 14.93 8.52 -17.35
C GLY A 100 14.36 9.43 -16.24
N ARG A 101 14.31 9.01 -14.99
CA ARG A 101 13.83 9.84 -13.89
C ARG A 101 14.96 10.67 -13.28
N GLY A 102 14.74 11.97 -13.23
CA GLY A 102 15.67 12.89 -12.56
C GLY A 102 15.50 12.90 -11.04
N ILE A 103 16.48 13.49 -10.35
CA ILE A 103 16.56 13.52 -8.88
C ILE A 103 15.30 14.10 -8.23
N ASN A 104 14.64 15.09 -8.83
CA ASN A 104 13.42 15.68 -8.26
C ASN A 104 12.26 14.66 -8.16
N VAL A 105 12.11 13.80 -9.15
CA VAL A 105 11.07 12.76 -9.14
C VAL A 105 11.39 11.70 -8.10
N ILE A 106 12.64 11.23 -8.08
CA ILE A 106 13.08 10.20 -7.14
C ILE A 106 13.00 10.69 -5.69
N ALA A 107 13.45 11.91 -5.43
CA ALA A 107 13.39 12.50 -4.09
C ALA A 107 11.96 12.70 -3.61
N ARG A 108 11.03 13.04 -4.51
CA ARG A 108 9.62 13.15 -4.21
C ARG A 108 9.02 11.79 -3.81
N ASP A 109 9.28 10.74 -4.60
CA ASP A 109 8.83 9.37 -4.32
C ASP A 109 9.40 8.85 -2.99
N TRP A 110 10.69 9.13 -2.75
CA TRP A 110 11.39 8.78 -1.52
C TRP A 110 10.79 9.46 -0.29
N PHE A 111 10.50 10.75 -0.39
CA PHE A 111 9.85 11.50 0.68
C PHE A 111 8.40 11.06 0.91
N GLU A 112 7.65 10.76 -0.17
CA GLU A 112 6.27 10.26 -0.05
C GLU A 112 6.23 8.95 0.73
N ASP A 113 7.09 7.98 0.39
CA ASP A 113 7.18 6.72 1.11
C ASP A 113 7.61 6.92 2.57
N ALA A 114 8.61 7.78 2.83
CA ALA A 114 9.02 8.12 4.18
C ALA A 114 7.89 8.78 4.99
N LEU A 115 7.05 9.61 4.37
CA LEU A 115 5.91 10.25 5.03
C LEU A 115 4.80 9.23 5.38
N VAL A 116 4.63 8.20 4.56
CA VAL A 116 3.65 7.12 4.79
C VAL A 116 4.14 6.14 5.85
N SER A 117 5.44 5.81 5.84
CA SER A 117 6.01 4.70 6.61
C SER A 117 6.86 5.14 7.81
N GLY A 118 7.18 6.45 7.89
CA GLY A 118 8.07 7.02 8.92
C GLY A 118 9.54 7.05 8.50
N LEU A 119 9.94 6.18 7.59
CA LEU A 119 11.28 6.11 6.96
C LEU A 119 11.18 5.53 5.55
N SER A 120 12.21 5.79 4.76
CA SER A 120 12.42 5.18 3.45
C SER A 120 13.90 5.23 3.10
N HIS A 121 14.33 4.44 2.11
CA HIS A 121 15.75 4.25 1.85
C HIS A 121 16.11 4.57 0.39
N MET A 122 17.35 5.00 0.21
CA MET A 122 17.97 5.20 -1.10
C MET A 122 19.26 4.41 -1.13
N LEU A 123 19.36 3.48 -2.07
CA LEU A 123 20.57 2.70 -2.34
C LEU A 123 21.28 3.32 -3.55
N VAL A 124 22.60 3.52 -3.46
CA VAL A 124 23.43 3.79 -4.63
C VAL A 124 23.90 2.46 -5.17
N ASP A 125 23.51 2.12 -6.38
CA ASP A 125 23.83 0.86 -7.03
C ASP A 125 24.65 1.08 -8.30
N PHE A 126 25.26 0.01 -8.79
CA PHE A 126 26.08 0.02 -10.01
C PHE A 126 25.72 -1.20 -10.87
N PRO A 127 25.64 -1.08 -12.21
CA PRO A 127 25.30 -2.22 -13.06
C PRO A 127 26.28 -3.37 -12.89
N ALA A 128 25.74 -4.57 -12.66
CA ALA A 128 26.53 -5.80 -12.36
C ALA A 128 27.28 -6.35 -13.59
N GLU A 129 26.92 -5.97 -14.81
CA GLU A 129 27.45 -6.52 -16.05
C GLU A 129 28.60 -5.67 -16.61
N ASN A 130 29.60 -5.39 -15.81
CA ASN A 130 30.76 -4.66 -16.30
C ASN A 130 32.05 -5.48 -16.13
N ASP A 131 32.27 -6.43 -17.03
CA ASP A 131 33.57 -7.04 -17.30
C ASP A 131 34.50 -6.08 -18.09
N SER A 132 34.32 -4.76 -17.90
CA SER A 132 35.17 -3.77 -18.58
C SER A 132 36.58 -3.88 -18.02
N ALA A 133 37.53 -4.26 -18.88
CA ALA A 133 38.93 -4.36 -18.52
C ALA A 133 39.60 -3.00 -18.29
N SER A 134 38.92 -1.89 -18.66
CA SER A 134 39.45 -0.52 -18.54
C SER A 134 38.36 0.50 -18.24
N LEU A 135 38.78 1.62 -17.62
CA LEU A 135 37.91 2.78 -17.35
C LEU A 135 37.32 3.39 -18.65
N ALA A 136 38.02 3.23 -19.76
CA ALA A 136 37.59 3.71 -21.07
C ALA A 136 36.43 2.85 -21.62
N GLU A 137 36.49 1.55 -21.45
CA GLU A 137 35.43 0.61 -21.82
C GLU A 137 34.20 0.76 -20.92
N GLU A 138 34.41 0.97 -19.64
CA GLU A 138 33.34 1.27 -18.66
C GLU A 138 32.58 2.56 -19.07
N ARG A 139 33.30 3.62 -19.43
CA ARG A 139 32.69 4.86 -19.93
C ARG A 139 31.97 4.67 -21.26
N ALA A 140 32.51 3.82 -22.14
CA ALA A 140 31.92 3.52 -23.44
C ALA A 140 30.63 2.70 -23.32
N SER A 141 30.57 1.79 -22.32
CA SER A 141 29.35 1.00 -22.01
C SER A 141 28.23 1.82 -21.38
N GLY A 142 28.53 3.08 -20.94
CA GLY A 142 27.57 3.92 -20.23
C GLY A 142 27.28 3.47 -18.80
N ALA A 143 28.05 2.53 -18.28
CA ALA A 143 27.91 2.08 -16.88
C ALA A 143 28.28 3.21 -15.92
N ARG A 144 27.40 3.48 -15.00
CA ARG A 144 27.58 4.54 -14.00
C ARG A 144 26.74 4.25 -12.76
N PRO A 145 27.06 4.83 -11.61
CA PRO A 145 26.22 4.75 -10.43
C PRO A 145 24.81 5.26 -10.72
N TYR A 146 23.82 4.64 -10.10
CA TYR A 146 22.42 5.05 -10.15
C TYR A 146 21.76 4.90 -8.79
N LEU A 147 20.61 5.58 -8.63
CA LEU A 147 19.85 5.57 -7.39
C LEU A 147 18.69 4.57 -7.49
N VAL A 148 18.57 3.73 -6.47
CA VAL A 148 17.46 2.79 -6.30
C VAL A 148 16.67 3.20 -5.07
N HIS A 149 15.41 3.57 -5.27
CA HIS A 149 14.51 3.81 -4.16
C HIS A 149 14.09 2.46 -3.56
N VAL A 150 14.52 2.19 -2.34
CA VAL A 150 14.15 1.02 -1.55
C VAL A 150 13.11 1.45 -0.53
N ARG A 151 11.86 1.04 -0.74
CA ARG A 151 10.75 1.38 0.15
C ARG A 151 10.92 0.74 1.51
N ALA A 152 10.24 1.29 2.51
CA ALA A 152 10.26 0.79 3.88
C ALA A 152 9.93 -0.71 3.97
N ASP A 153 8.94 -1.18 3.21
CA ASP A 153 8.49 -2.58 3.19
C ASP A 153 9.42 -3.53 2.41
N GLN A 154 10.38 -3.00 1.66
CA GLN A 154 11.35 -3.79 0.91
C GLN A 154 12.61 -4.12 1.72
N LEU A 155 13.04 -3.25 2.65
CA LEU A 155 14.19 -3.52 3.52
C LEU A 155 13.78 -4.43 4.68
N ILE A 156 13.78 -5.75 4.45
CA ILE A 156 13.27 -6.74 5.40
C ILE A 156 14.18 -7.00 6.59
N ALA A 157 15.46 -6.70 6.47
CA ALA A 157 16.41 -6.82 7.57
C ALA A 157 17.64 -5.94 7.36
N ALA A 158 18.21 -5.49 8.45
CA ALA A 158 19.51 -4.83 8.50
C ALA A 158 20.26 -5.25 9.76
N GLN A 159 21.57 -5.46 9.61
CA GLN A 159 22.50 -5.69 10.70
C GLN A 159 23.50 -4.54 10.72
N TRP A 160 23.97 -4.20 11.90
CA TRP A 160 24.95 -3.13 12.08
C TRP A 160 25.82 -3.39 13.30
N ASP A 161 27.05 -2.89 13.24
CA ASP A 161 27.97 -2.83 14.35
C ASP A 161 28.16 -1.40 14.85
N GLY A 162 28.75 -1.27 16.02
CA GLY A 162 29.07 0.03 16.63
C GLY A 162 28.03 0.51 17.63
N HIS A 163 28.37 1.61 18.31
CA HIS A 163 27.59 2.20 19.39
C HIS A 163 27.34 3.69 19.13
N GLY A 164 26.22 4.19 19.62
CA GLY A 164 25.88 5.61 19.51
C GLY A 164 25.72 6.07 18.06
N GLY A 165 26.45 7.12 17.68
CA GLY A 165 26.41 7.70 16.33
C GLY A 165 27.25 6.98 15.28
N ASN A 166 28.09 6.03 15.69
CA ASN A 166 29.05 5.33 14.80
C ASN A 166 28.53 3.94 14.38
N LYS A 167 27.26 3.80 14.11
CA LYS A 167 26.69 2.56 13.62
C LYS A 167 26.97 2.41 12.13
N LEU A 168 27.59 1.27 11.76
CA LEU A 168 27.89 0.90 10.40
C LEU A 168 27.09 -0.33 10.01
N LEU A 169 26.44 -0.28 8.86
CA LEU A 169 25.72 -1.41 8.32
C LEU A 169 26.71 -2.54 7.95
N THR A 170 26.45 -3.75 8.42
CA THR A 170 27.24 -4.96 8.12
C THR A 170 26.52 -5.89 7.17
N GLN A 171 25.18 -5.87 7.13
CA GLN A 171 24.38 -6.60 6.16
C GLN A 171 23.01 -5.94 6.01
N ILE A 172 22.50 -5.88 4.79
CA ILE A 172 21.09 -5.57 4.53
C ILE A 172 20.48 -6.65 3.64
N ARG A 173 19.16 -6.84 3.80
CA ARG A 173 18.37 -7.74 2.96
C ARG A 173 17.18 -6.98 2.39
N ILE A 174 17.13 -6.95 1.06
CA ILE A 174 16.11 -6.21 0.30
C ILE A 174 15.26 -7.23 -0.44
N ARG A 175 13.94 -7.13 -0.26
CA ARG A 175 12.95 -7.89 -1.03
C ARG A 175 12.68 -7.17 -2.33
N GLU A 176 12.90 -7.86 -3.44
CA GLU A 176 12.70 -7.35 -4.79
C GLU A 176 11.69 -8.22 -5.53
N LYS A 177 11.02 -7.64 -6.52
CA LYS A 177 10.20 -8.38 -7.47
C LYS A 177 10.93 -8.44 -8.80
N GLY A 178 11.09 -9.64 -9.33
CA GLY A 178 11.58 -9.87 -10.67
C GLY A 178 10.46 -10.28 -11.60
N LEU A 179 10.65 -10.11 -12.90
CA LEU A 179 9.77 -10.61 -13.93
C LEU A 179 10.46 -11.75 -14.68
N LEU A 180 9.77 -12.87 -14.81
CA LEU A 180 10.17 -13.99 -15.64
C LEU A 180 9.20 -14.17 -16.79
N TRP A 181 9.75 -14.38 -17.98
CA TRP A 181 8.99 -14.70 -19.18
C TRP A 181 9.10 -16.19 -19.51
N HIS A 182 7.97 -16.88 -19.54
CA HIS A 182 7.84 -18.23 -20.05
C HIS A 182 7.05 -18.19 -21.36
N GLY A 183 7.75 -18.06 -22.48
CA GLY A 183 7.14 -17.80 -23.76
C GLY A 183 6.41 -16.45 -23.75
N PHE A 184 5.09 -16.45 -23.81
CA PHE A 184 4.24 -15.25 -23.75
C PHE A 184 3.64 -14.98 -22.37
N GLU A 185 3.90 -15.83 -21.39
CA GLU A 185 3.38 -15.67 -20.03
C GLU A 185 4.41 -14.94 -19.16
N GLU A 186 3.96 -13.86 -18.54
CA GLU A 186 4.72 -13.09 -17.55
C GLU A 186 4.40 -13.58 -16.15
N ARG A 187 5.43 -13.88 -15.35
CA ARG A 187 5.29 -14.26 -13.94
C ARG A 187 6.13 -13.37 -13.06
N GLU A 188 5.54 -12.86 -12.00
CA GLU A 188 6.31 -12.23 -10.93
C GLU A 188 7.03 -13.32 -10.11
N GLU A 189 8.29 -13.07 -9.80
CA GLU A 189 9.05 -13.86 -8.83
C GLU A 189 9.57 -12.97 -7.71
N GLU A 190 9.64 -13.52 -6.51
CA GLU A 190 10.25 -12.86 -5.37
C GLU A 190 11.76 -13.16 -5.36
N ARG A 191 12.53 -12.10 -5.15
CA ARG A 191 13.99 -12.13 -5.03
C ARG A 191 14.41 -11.47 -3.72
N ILE A 192 15.48 -11.97 -3.14
CA ILE A 192 16.11 -11.35 -1.97
C ILE A 192 17.54 -10.97 -2.34
N ARG A 193 17.82 -9.68 -2.32
CA ARG A 193 19.18 -9.15 -2.46
C ARG A 193 19.79 -8.97 -1.08
N VAL A 194 20.92 -9.62 -0.85
CA VAL A 194 21.73 -9.49 0.35
C VAL A 194 22.95 -8.65 -0.02
N ILE A 195 23.19 -7.56 0.69
CA ILE A 195 24.33 -6.67 0.46
C ILE A 195 25.14 -6.59 1.76
N GLU A 196 26.44 -6.82 1.62
CA GLU A 196 27.46 -6.74 2.66
C GLU A 196 28.54 -5.72 2.23
N PRO A 197 29.43 -5.29 3.12
CA PRO A 197 30.41 -4.25 2.78
C PRO A 197 31.34 -4.62 1.60
N ASP A 198 31.64 -5.90 1.42
CA ASP A 198 32.61 -6.43 0.45
C ASP A 198 31.96 -7.22 -0.69
N HIS A 199 30.70 -7.66 -0.54
CA HIS A 199 30.02 -8.43 -1.57
C HIS A 199 28.50 -8.30 -1.52
N TRP A 200 27.84 -8.71 -2.62
CA TRP A 200 26.40 -8.86 -2.70
C TRP A 200 26.01 -10.21 -3.29
N ARG A 201 24.80 -10.67 -2.94
CA ARG A 201 24.21 -11.91 -3.45
C ARG A 201 22.74 -11.73 -3.73
N LEU A 202 22.27 -12.33 -4.83
CA LEU A 202 20.86 -12.32 -5.21
C LEU A 202 20.30 -13.74 -5.12
N TYR A 203 19.24 -13.91 -4.37
CA TYR A 203 18.57 -15.18 -4.16
C TYR A 203 17.19 -15.18 -4.80
N ARG A 204 16.78 -16.36 -5.28
CA ARG A 204 15.45 -16.66 -5.78
C ARG A 204 14.93 -17.94 -5.13
N ALA A 205 13.64 -18.01 -4.83
CA ALA A 205 12.98 -19.25 -4.42
C ALA A 205 12.75 -20.14 -5.66
N ASP A 206 13.06 -21.44 -5.55
CA ASP A 206 12.68 -22.43 -6.55
C ASP A 206 11.19 -22.82 -6.40
N GLU A 207 10.67 -23.67 -7.28
CA GLU A 207 9.27 -24.16 -7.25
C GLU A 207 8.89 -24.87 -5.93
N LYS A 208 9.88 -25.30 -5.14
CA LYS A 208 9.69 -25.93 -3.84
C LYS A 208 9.84 -24.94 -2.67
N GLY A 209 10.00 -23.64 -2.96
CA GLY A 209 10.19 -22.60 -1.97
C GLY A 209 11.60 -22.57 -1.35
N LYS A 210 12.58 -23.29 -1.92
CA LYS A 210 13.96 -23.27 -1.45
C LYS A 210 14.73 -22.14 -2.13
N TRP A 211 15.38 -21.30 -1.33
CA TRP A 211 16.20 -20.20 -1.82
C TRP A 211 17.51 -20.68 -2.43
N GLN A 212 17.81 -20.23 -3.64
CA GLN A 212 19.03 -20.52 -4.39
C GLN A 212 19.69 -19.21 -4.81
N GLU A 213 21.00 -19.15 -4.73
CA GLU A 213 21.80 -18.03 -5.23
C GLU A 213 21.76 -18.02 -6.75
N MET A 214 21.36 -16.88 -7.33
CA MET A 214 21.28 -16.67 -8.77
C MET A 214 22.49 -15.93 -9.31
N ALA A 215 22.95 -14.95 -8.53
CA ALA A 215 24.04 -14.06 -8.90
C ALA A 215 24.72 -13.56 -7.64
N SER A 216 26.01 -13.25 -7.76
CA SER A 216 26.80 -12.60 -6.72
C SER A 216 27.88 -11.75 -7.35
N GLY A 217 28.44 -10.81 -6.58
CA GLY A 217 29.53 -9.98 -7.00
C GLY A 217 30.20 -9.25 -5.84
N GLU A 218 31.31 -8.61 -6.13
CA GLU A 218 32.06 -7.82 -5.16
C GLU A 218 31.45 -6.41 -5.00
N ASN A 219 31.56 -5.86 -3.79
CA ASN A 219 31.25 -4.49 -3.48
C ASN A 219 32.55 -3.71 -3.24
N SER A 220 33.04 -3.05 -4.26
CA SER A 220 34.31 -2.30 -4.21
C SER A 220 34.30 -1.08 -3.30
N LEU A 221 33.12 -0.64 -2.81
CA LEU A 221 33.00 0.51 -1.93
C LEU A 221 33.44 0.23 -0.49
N GLY A 222 33.56 -1.04 -0.09
CA GLY A 222 33.89 -1.45 1.29
C GLY A 222 32.85 -1.02 2.33
N ARG A 223 31.65 -0.65 1.89
CA ARG A 223 30.52 -0.24 2.74
C ARG A 223 29.21 -0.42 2.00
N ILE A 224 28.11 -0.52 2.75
CA ILE A 224 26.77 -0.57 2.19
C ILE A 224 26.30 0.84 1.89
N PRO A 225 26.09 1.23 0.61
CA PRO A 225 25.76 2.59 0.21
C PRO A 225 24.26 2.88 0.34
N LEU A 226 23.68 2.63 1.52
CA LEU A 226 22.27 2.89 1.84
C LEU A 226 22.13 4.14 2.68
N VAL A 227 21.29 5.06 2.22
CA VAL A 227 20.91 6.27 2.95
C VAL A 227 19.43 6.18 3.36
N THR A 228 19.14 6.49 4.62
CA THR A 228 17.77 6.46 5.14
C THR A 228 17.26 7.86 5.42
N LEU A 229 16.12 8.20 4.80
CA LEU A 229 15.33 9.37 5.11
C LEU A 229 14.34 9.03 6.22
N TYR A 230 14.24 9.90 7.23
CA TYR A 230 13.30 9.75 8.33
C TYR A 230 12.35 10.95 8.36
N THR A 231 11.08 10.68 8.53
CA THR A 231 10.06 11.70 8.82
C THR A 231 9.61 11.67 10.28
N ALA A 232 9.75 10.52 10.95
CA ALA A 232 9.45 10.36 12.38
C ALA A 232 10.39 9.34 13.04
N ARG A 233 11.68 9.67 13.10
CA ARG A 233 12.74 8.82 13.63
C ARG A 233 12.54 8.49 15.11
N LYS A 234 12.64 7.20 15.47
CA LYS A 234 12.68 6.69 16.86
C LYS A 234 14.03 6.09 17.23
N GLY A 235 14.77 5.59 16.25
CA GLY A 235 16.07 4.96 16.45
C GLY A 235 16.85 4.80 15.14
N PHE A 236 17.91 4.03 15.18
CA PHE A 236 18.64 3.64 13.98
C PHE A 236 17.82 2.64 13.19
N LEU A 237 17.47 2.97 11.95
CA LEU A 237 16.56 2.21 11.08
C LEU A 237 15.19 1.92 11.72
N GLN A 238 14.77 2.79 12.65
CA GLN A 238 13.50 2.70 13.34
C GLN A 238 12.73 4.01 13.25
N ALA A 239 11.47 3.93 12.85
CA ALA A 239 10.55 5.05 12.76
C ALA A 239 9.10 4.61 12.97
N GLU A 240 8.22 5.58 13.13
CA GLU A 240 6.77 5.37 13.19
C GLU A 240 6.10 6.18 12.09
N PRO A 241 4.99 5.70 11.48
CA PRO A 241 4.26 6.49 10.51
C PRO A 241 3.74 7.80 11.13
N PRO A 242 4.16 8.98 10.65
CA PRO A 242 3.75 10.24 11.29
C PRO A 242 2.26 10.57 11.12
N LEU A 243 1.59 9.93 10.18
CA LEU A 243 0.17 10.12 9.89
C LEU A 243 -0.68 8.89 10.27
N GLU A 244 -0.21 8.06 11.19
CA GLU A 244 -0.90 6.83 11.58
C GLU A 244 -2.30 7.10 12.14
N ASP A 245 -2.47 8.09 13.01
CA ASP A 245 -3.76 8.46 13.58
C ASP A 245 -4.76 8.90 12.48
N LEU A 246 -4.29 9.66 11.49
CA LEU A 246 -5.09 10.02 10.33
C LEU A 246 -5.49 8.77 9.51
N ALA A 247 -4.64 7.76 9.44
CA ALA A 247 -4.98 6.51 8.77
C ALA A 247 -6.13 5.78 9.48
N PHE A 248 -6.12 5.73 10.81
CA PHE A 248 -7.22 5.14 11.58
C PHE A 248 -8.51 5.95 11.46
N LEU A 249 -8.47 7.26 11.53
CA LEU A 249 -9.64 8.11 11.30
C LEU A 249 -10.23 7.90 9.90
N ASN A 250 -9.38 7.75 8.88
CA ASN A 250 -9.86 7.48 7.52
C ASN A 250 -10.44 6.07 7.37
N LEU A 251 -9.92 5.08 8.11
CA LEU A 251 -10.51 3.74 8.18
C LEU A 251 -11.89 3.78 8.82
N GLU A 252 -12.04 4.44 9.96
CA GLU A 252 -13.32 4.63 10.66
C GLU A 252 -14.35 5.27 9.74
N HIS A 253 -13.99 6.38 9.06
CA HIS A 253 -14.85 7.00 8.07
C HIS A 253 -15.24 6.03 6.92
N TYR A 254 -14.35 5.17 6.47
CA TYR A 254 -14.65 4.18 5.44
C TYR A 254 -15.68 3.16 5.91
N GLN A 255 -15.57 2.68 7.14
CA GLN A 255 -16.49 1.73 7.77
C GLN A 255 -17.87 2.36 7.98
N ILE A 256 -17.95 3.50 8.66
CA ILE A 256 -19.21 4.23 8.92
C ILE A 256 -19.93 4.53 7.61
N ARG A 257 -19.21 5.00 6.59
CA ARG A 257 -19.80 5.30 5.29
C ARG A 257 -20.35 4.06 4.58
N SER A 258 -19.67 2.92 4.69
CA SER A 258 -20.17 1.65 4.16
C SER A 258 -21.46 1.21 4.84
N ASP A 259 -21.51 1.30 6.17
CA ASP A 259 -22.66 0.90 6.96
C ASP A 259 -23.84 1.82 6.73
N GLN A 260 -23.63 3.13 6.70
CA GLN A 260 -24.67 4.11 6.38
C GLN A 260 -25.25 3.90 4.98
N ARG A 261 -24.39 3.66 3.98
CA ARG A 261 -24.85 3.39 2.62
C ARG A 261 -25.66 2.10 2.51
N ASN A 262 -25.29 1.08 3.30
CA ASN A 262 -26.05 -0.16 3.40
C ASN A 262 -27.42 0.09 4.07
N ALA A 263 -27.47 0.82 5.17
CA ALA A 263 -28.70 1.20 5.85
C ALA A 263 -29.62 2.03 4.93
N LEU A 264 -29.08 3.01 4.21
CA LEU A 264 -29.83 3.78 3.20
C LEU A 264 -30.39 2.88 2.10
N ASN A 265 -29.63 1.92 1.61
CA ASN A 265 -30.08 1.01 0.58
C ASN A 265 -31.28 0.17 1.06
N VAL A 266 -31.23 -0.34 2.30
CA VAL A 266 -32.36 -1.09 2.90
C VAL A 266 -33.55 -0.17 3.16
N ALA A 267 -33.32 1.02 3.69
CA ALA A 267 -34.40 1.97 4.02
C ALA A 267 -35.07 2.60 2.79
N SER A 268 -34.39 2.60 1.64
CA SER A 268 -34.93 3.12 0.38
C SER A 268 -35.93 2.15 -0.30
N PHE A 269 -36.04 0.93 0.19
CA PHE A 269 -37.01 -0.03 -0.32
C PHE A 269 -38.08 -0.26 0.75
N PRO A 270 -39.24 0.43 0.65
CA PRO A 270 -40.34 0.20 1.58
C PRO A 270 -40.81 -1.25 1.47
N ILE A 271 -40.97 -1.89 2.62
CA ILE A 271 -41.42 -3.28 2.70
C ILE A 271 -42.94 -3.26 2.70
N LEU A 272 -43.55 -3.86 1.67
CA LEU A 272 -44.98 -4.10 1.68
C LEU A 272 -45.30 -5.18 2.70
N ALA A 273 -46.08 -4.83 3.72
CA ALA A 273 -46.58 -5.74 4.73
C ALA A 273 -48.08 -5.91 4.60
N ALA A 274 -48.57 -7.08 4.96
CA ALA A 274 -49.99 -7.38 4.94
C ALA A 274 -50.40 -7.96 6.30
N SER A 275 -51.56 -7.55 6.80
CA SER A 275 -52.26 -8.20 7.89
C SER A 275 -53.57 -8.76 7.39
N GLY A 276 -53.99 -9.95 7.86
CA GLY A 276 -55.19 -10.64 7.40
C GLY A 276 -55.07 -11.17 5.96
N TYR A 277 -53.86 -11.49 5.52
CA TYR A 277 -53.61 -12.07 4.19
C TYR A 277 -53.49 -13.60 4.30
N ASN A 278 -54.24 -14.31 3.46
CA ASN A 278 -54.17 -15.76 3.34
C ASN A 278 -53.76 -16.15 1.91
N PRO A 279 -52.56 -16.72 1.70
CA PRO A 279 -52.05 -17.05 0.36
C PRO A 279 -52.96 -17.99 -0.44
N GLU A 280 -53.71 -18.86 0.21
CA GLU A 280 -54.60 -19.85 -0.43
C GLU A 280 -55.91 -19.22 -0.93
N ILE A 281 -56.36 -18.11 -0.31
CA ILE A 281 -57.64 -17.46 -0.64
C ILE A 281 -57.37 -16.17 -1.46
N ASP A 282 -56.42 -15.37 -1.04
CA ASP A 282 -56.17 -14.05 -1.64
C ASP A 282 -55.24 -14.11 -2.87
N GLY A 283 -54.62 -15.27 -3.12
CA GLY A 283 -53.72 -15.48 -4.27
C GLY A 283 -52.35 -14.82 -4.11
N PRO A 284 -51.47 -14.83 -5.09
CA PRO A 284 -50.14 -14.26 -5.00
C PRO A 284 -50.18 -12.71 -4.93
N ILE A 285 -49.32 -12.13 -4.09
CA ILE A 285 -49.15 -10.66 -4.03
C ILE A 285 -48.40 -10.21 -5.28
N GLU A 286 -49.09 -9.50 -6.17
CA GLU A 286 -48.50 -8.87 -7.34
C GLU A 286 -48.63 -7.34 -7.22
N VAL A 287 -47.50 -6.64 -7.19
CA VAL A 287 -47.47 -5.18 -7.09
C VAL A 287 -47.22 -4.58 -8.46
N GLY A 288 -48.11 -3.70 -8.91
CA GLY A 288 -47.98 -3.03 -10.19
C GLY A 288 -49.01 -1.87 -10.35
N PRO A 289 -48.84 -0.97 -11.32
CA PRO A 289 -49.66 0.24 -11.47
C PRO A 289 -51.15 -0.07 -11.78
N ASN A 290 -51.47 -1.27 -12.26
CA ASN A 290 -52.84 -1.68 -12.60
C ASN A 290 -53.29 -2.90 -11.77
N LYS A 291 -52.69 -3.13 -10.61
CA LYS A 291 -53.05 -4.22 -9.70
C LYS A 291 -53.79 -3.68 -8.47
N VAL A 292 -54.86 -4.38 -8.09
CA VAL A 292 -55.57 -4.12 -6.84
C VAL A 292 -55.24 -5.24 -5.90
N LEU A 293 -54.74 -4.89 -4.71
CA LEU A 293 -54.50 -5.84 -3.63
C LEU A 293 -55.80 -5.99 -2.83
N THR A 294 -56.29 -7.23 -2.74
CA THR A 294 -57.52 -7.58 -1.97
C THR A 294 -57.13 -8.51 -0.83
N THR A 295 -57.91 -8.47 0.25
CA THR A 295 -57.79 -9.42 1.38
C THR A 295 -59.20 -9.93 1.71
N SER A 296 -59.24 -11.21 2.07
CA SER A 296 -60.49 -11.91 2.48
C SER A 296 -60.94 -11.49 3.88
N GLU A 297 -60.09 -10.93 4.70
CA GLU A 297 -60.38 -10.50 6.06
C GLU A 297 -60.92 -9.07 6.10
N SER A 298 -61.99 -8.82 6.84
CA SER A 298 -62.67 -7.52 6.93
C SER A 298 -61.77 -6.41 7.53
N GLU A 299 -60.84 -6.76 8.37
CA GLU A 299 -59.83 -5.87 8.95
C GLU A 299 -58.45 -5.98 8.29
N GLY A 300 -58.35 -6.77 7.25
CA GLY A 300 -57.11 -6.99 6.48
C GLY A 300 -56.67 -5.68 5.82
N ARG A 301 -55.36 -5.44 5.81
CA ARG A 301 -54.79 -4.26 5.17
C ARG A 301 -53.41 -4.51 4.66
N TYR A 302 -53.06 -3.81 3.58
CA TYR A 302 -51.70 -3.69 3.05
C TYR A 302 -51.16 -2.32 3.45
N TYR A 303 -49.90 -2.29 3.94
CA TYR A 303 -49.22 -1.06 4.29
C TYR A 303 -47.73 -1.16 4.05
N TYR A 304 -47.13 -0.01 3.85
CA TYR A 304 -45.66 0.02 3.74
C TYR A 304 -45.05 0.24 5.11
N VAL A 305 -44.06 -0.59 5.44
CA VAL A 305 -43.20 -0.41 6.60
C VAL A 305 -41.99 0.37 6.15
N GLU A 306 -41.85 1.60 6.61
CA GLU A 306 -40.76 2.51 6.29
C GLU A 306 -39.94 2.80 7.55
N SER A 307 -38.62 3.02 7.35
CA SER A 307 -37.74 3.50 8.42
C SER A 307 -38.05 4.98 8.71
N SER A 308 -38.08 5.39 9.97
CA SER A 308 -38.28 6.79 10.36
C SER A 308 -37.16 7.74 9.92
N GLY A 309 -36.05 7.21 9.40
CA GLY A 309 -34.91 7.99 8.93
C GLY A 309 -34.07 8.67 10.02
N ALA A 310 -34.49 8.63 11.28
CA ALA A 310 -33.78 9.31 12.37
C ALA A 310 -32.35 8.79 12.59
N ALA A 311 -32.16 7.46 12.55
CA ALA A 311 -30.83 6.84 12.63
C ALA A 311 -29.93 7.18 11.43
N LEU A 312 -30.54 7.32 10.24
CA LEU A 312 -29.83 7.71 9.01
C LEU A 312 -29.35 9.17 9.07
N ALA A 313 -30.16 10.07 9.63
CA ALA A 313 -29.79 11.47 9.82
C ALA A 313 -28.63 11.64 10.81
N ALA A 314 -28.62 10.85 11.89
CA ALA A 314 -27.51 10.84 12.85
C ALA A 314 -26.19 10.38 12.22
N GLY A 315 -26.21 9.27 11.48
CA GLY A 315 -25.02 8.79 10.76
C GLY A 315 -24.55 9.73 9.64
N ALA A 316 -25.45 10.46 8.99
CA ALA A 316 -25.07 11.48 8.00
C ALA A 316 -24.28 12.64 8.65
N LYS A 317 -24.71 13.08 9.82
CA LYS A 317 -24.05 14.14 10.57
C LYS A 317 -22.65 13.74 11.04
N GLU A 318 -22.46 12.50 11.45
CA GLU A 318 -21.15 11.95 11.87
C GLU A 318 -20.14 11.90 10.71
N LEU A 319 -20.60 11.71 9.48
CA LEU A 319 -19.73 11.73 8.28
C LEU A 319 -19.34 13.14 7.81
N GLU A 320 -19.97 14.18 8.32
CA GLU A 320 -19.69 15.59 7.99
C GLU A 320 -18.70 16.23 8.97
N THR A 321 -18.55 15.67 10.16
CA THR A 321 -17.57 16.09 11.17
C THR A 321 -16.21 15.46 10.93
#